data_eef9b34d8655830488239ffff9a11b3a
#
_entry.id   eef9b34d8655830488239ffff9a11b3a
#
_cell.length_a   1.000
_cell.length_b   1.000
_cell.length_c   1.000
_cell.angle_alpha   90.00
_cell.angle_beta   90.00
_cell.angle_gamma   90.00
#
_symmetry.space_group_name_H-M   'P 1'
#
loop_
_entity.id
_entity.type
_entity.pdbx_description
1 polymer ?
#
loop_
_entity_poly.entity_id
_entity_poly.type
_entity_poly.pdbx_seq_one_letter_code
_entity_poly.pdbx_strand_id
1 'polypeptide(L)'
;MADGDMPRKKILDRDVNRIGDSFIFPPRVMDDIHIKSELGRYRMRGFSLFKKIPHWDDLTFLPGTLTRFVIEGYREKCETKTVIGPRAKRPLELDIPVYITGMSFGALSYEAKTALARGATMAGTATCSGEGGMIPDERRYSSKWFYQCIQSRYGFNPNHLVLADGCEFFIGQGCCLLYTSDAADDVFWVVL
;
A
#
# COMPACT_ATOMS: atom_id res chain seq x y z
N MET A 1 36.58 1.43 20.86
CA MET A 1 37.07 0.45 19.89
C MET A 1 36.53 0.90 18.54
N ALA A 2 37.42 1.23 17.65
CA ALA A 2 37.11 1.86 16.36
C ALA A 2 36.24 0.91 15.52
N ASP A 3 35.12 1.43 15.01
CA ASP A 3 34.31 0.82 13.99
C ASP A 3 35.15 0.61 12.74
N GLY A 4 35.70 -0.60 12.60
CA GLY A 4 36.45 -0.98 11.42
C GLY A 4 35.51 -1.03 10.25
N ASP A 5 35.61 -0.04 9.41
CA ASP A 5 34.92 0.09 8.14
C ASP A 5 35.34 -1.08 7.23
N MET A 6 34.72 -2.25 7.43
CA MET A 6 34.92 -3.36 6.49
C MET A 6 34.29 -2.96 5.15
N PRO A 7 35.09 -2.87 4.09
CA PRO A 7 34.60 -2.36 2.82
C PRO A 7 33.51 -3.27 2.28
N ARG A 8 32.28 -2.76 2.28
CA ARG A 8 31.06 -3.40 1.73
C ARG A 8 31.30 -3.99 0.33
N LYS A 9 32.23 -3.45 -0.40
CA LYS A 9 32.62 -3.87 -1.75
C LYS A 9 33.26 -5.27 -1.79
N LYS A 10 34.04 -5.65 -0.78
CA LYS A 10 34.71 -6.97 -0.76
C LYS A 10 33.77 -8.16 -0.55
N ILE A 11 32.63 -7.95 0.11
CA ILE A 11 31.65 -9.01 0.37
C ILE A 11 30.78 -9.22 -0.88
N LEU A 12 30.54 -8.15 -1.65
CA LEU A 12 29.72 -8.21 -2.87
C LEU A 12 30.51 -8.65 -4.12
N ASP A 13 31.84 -8.47 -4.11
CA ASP A 13 32.73 -8.81 -5.25
C ASP A 13 33.33 -10.22 -5.16
N ARG A 14 32.99 -11.01 -4.14
CA ARG A 14 33.34 -12.42 -4.17
C ARG A 14 32.52 -13.10 -5.26
N ASP A 15 33.22 -13.54 -6.30
CA ASP A 15 32.72 -14.56 -7.23
C ASP A 15 32.42 -15.84 -6.42
N VAL A 16 31.31 -15.82 -5.72
CA VAL A 16 30.74 -17.06 -5.19
C VAL A 16 30.36 -17.85 -6.43
N ASN A 17 31.03 -18.97 -6.67
CA ASN A 17 30.64 -19.92 -7.68
C ASN A 17 29.15 -20.17 -7.53
N ARG A 18 28.36 -19.51 -8.34
CA ARG A 18 26.91 -19.61 -8.31
C ARG A 18 26.56 -21.01 -8.77
N ILE A 19 26.26 -21.85 -7.80
CA ILE A 19 25.66 -23.15 -8.06
C ILE A 19 24.28 -22.88 -8.61
N GLY A 20 24.18 -22.72 -9.92
CA GLY A 20 22.96 -22.54 -10.68
C GLY A 20 21.91 -21.57 -10.12
N ASP A 21 21.10 -20.99 -10.94
CA ASP A 21 19.97 -20.17 -10.49
C ASP A 21 18.91 -21.06 -9.85
N SER A 22 18.84 -21.06 -8.53
CA SER A 22 17.78 -21.72 -7.80
C SER A 22 16.50 -20.90 -7.85
N PHE A 23 15.39 -21.51 -8.21
CA PHE A 23 14.09 -20.87 -8.15
C PHE A 23 13.66 -20.54 -6.71
N ILE A 24 14.07 -21.38 -5.74
CA ILE A 24 13.74 -21.24 -4.32
C ILE A 24 14.68 -20.23 -3.64
N PHE A 25 15.94 -20.25 -4.04
CA PHE A 25 16.99 -19.38 -3.51
C PHE A 25 17.56 -18.47 -4.62
N PRO A 26 16.80 -17.45 -5.04
CA PRO A 26 17.32 -16.50 -6.01
C PRO A 26 18.56 -15.77 -5.46
N PRO A 27 19.42 -15.20 -6.31
CA PRO A 27 20.68 -14.58 -5.91
C PRO A 27 20.57 -13.63 -4.72
N ARG A 28 19.50 -12.85 -4.70
CA ARG A 28 19.22 -11.88 -3.61
C ARG A 28 18.97 -12.54 -2.24
N VAL A 29 18.35 -13.73 -2.23
CA VAL A 29 18.16 -14.53 -1.00
C VAL A 29 19.47 -15.12 -0.55
N MET A 30 20.28 -15.63 -1.50
CA MET A 30 21.61 -16.16 -1.20
C MET A 30 22.53 -15.08 -0.62
N ASP A 31 22.51 -13.86 -1.17
CA ASP A 31 23.26 -12.72 -0.62
C ASP A 31 22.86 -12.42 0.84
N ASP A 32 21.57 -12.51 1.16
CA ASP A 32 21.11 -12.30 2.53
C ASP A 32 21.55 -13.41 3.48
N ILE A 33 21.51 -14.66 3.02
CA ILE A 33 22.01 -15.80 3.79
C ILE A 33 23.49 -15.62 4.09
N HIS A 34 24.30 -15.27 3.09
CA HIS A 34 25.74 -15.06 3.25
C HIS A 34 26.03 -13.91 4.22
N ILE A 35 25.35 -12.78 4.08
CA ILE A 35 25.54 -11.65 4.99
C ILE A 35 25.16 -12.01 6.43
N LYS A 36 24.07 -12.73 6.61
CA LYS A 36 23.66 -13.20 7.95
C LYS A 36 24.67 -14.17 8.54
N SER A 37 25.20 -15.09 7.73
CA SER A 37 26.17 -16.11 8.19
C SER A 37 27.54 -15.50 8.49
N GLU A 38 28.01 -14.55 7.68
CA GLU A 38 29.34 -13.96 7.85
C GLU A 38 29.38 -12.83 8.89
N LEU A 39 28.35 -12.00 8.93
CA LEU A 39 28.33 -10.80 9.76
C LEU A 39 27.45 -10.91 11.01
N GLY A 40 26.66 -11.96 11.16
CA GLY A 40 25.67 -12.11 12.23
C GLY A 40 24.63 -10.99 12.24
N ARG A 41 24.46 -10.30 11.11
CA ARG A 41 23.54 -9.16 10.96
C ARG A 41 22.58 -9.40 9.82
N TYR A 42 21.41 -8.78 9.89
CA TYR A 42 20.45 -8.77 8.78
C TYR A 42 20.33 -7.37 8.18
N ARG A 43 20.00 -7.31 6.90
CA ARG A 43 19.68 -6.04 6.25
C ARG A 43 18.24 -5.65 6.57
N MET A 44 18.02 -4.45 7.07
CA MET A 44 16.69 -3.87 7.08
C MET A 44 16.31 -3.46 5.68
N ARG A 45 15.33 -4.15 5.12
CA ARG A 45 14.76 -3.82 3.82
C ARG A 45 13.33 -4.34 3.73
N GLY A 46 12.52 -3.69 2.89
CA GLY A 46 11.19 -4.17 2.60
C GLY A 46 11.20 -5.51 1.88
N PHE A 47 10.17 -6.30 2.10
CA PHE A 47 9.91 -7.49 1.32
C PHE A 47 9.27 -7.09 -0.01
N SER A 48 9.70 -7.73 -1.10
CA SER A 48 9.10 -7.54 -2.42
C SER A 48 9.05 -8.86 -3.15
N LEU A 49 8.17 -8.96 -4.14
CA LEU A 49 8.12 -10.12 -5.02
C LEU A 49 9.42 -10.21 -5.83
N PHE A 50 9.95 -11.43 -5.96
CA PHE A 50 11.13 -11.72 -6.77
C PHE A 50 10.80 -11.95 -8.25
N LYS A 51 9.52 -12.07 -8.58
CA LYS A 51 9.04 -12.22 -9.96
C LYS A 51 8.70 -10.87 -10.54
N LYS A 52 8.90 -10.72 -11.86
CA LYS A 52 8.34 -9.60 -12.60
C LYS A 52 6.82 -9.70 -12.49
N ILE A 53 6.20 -8.67 -11.92
CA ILE A 53 4.75 -8.48 -11.87
C ILE A 53 4.35 -7.44 -12.90
N PRO A 54 3.10 -7.43 -13.37
CA PRO A 54 2.59 -6.33 -14.18
C PRO A 54 2.85 -4.98 -13.49
N HIS A 55 3.36 -4.03 -14.25
CA HIS A 55 3.72 -2.70 -13.79
C HIS A 55 3.00 -1.65 -14.63
N TRP A 56 2.90 -0.43 -14.13
CA TRP A 56 2.28 0.66 -14.89
C TRP A 56 2.98 0.93 -16.23
N ASP A 57 4.28 0.70 -16.32
CA ASP A 57 5.05 0.83 -17.57
C ASP A 57 4.70 -0.26 -18.61
N ASP A 58 4.04 -1.33 -18.20
CA ASP A 58 3.55 -2.38 -19.10
C ASP A 58 2.17 -2.00 -19.71
N LEU A 59 1.56 -0.90 -19.28
CA LEU A 59 0.28 -0.41 -19.77
C LEU A 59 0.48 0.73 -20.78
N THR A 60 -0.18 0.62 -21.92
CA THR A 60 -0.18 1.66 -22.94
C THR A 60 -1.60 2.06 -23.28
N PHE A 61 -1.87 3.35 -23.30
CA PHE A 61 -3.13 3.87 -23.78
C PHE A 61 -3.15 3.84 -25.31
N LEU A 62 -4.18 3.24 -25.89
CA LEU A 62 -4.41 3.30 -27.33
C LEU A 62 -5.05 4.65 -27.68
N PRO A 63 -4.42 5.47 -28.52
CA PRO A 63 -5.00 6.75 -28.91
C PRO A 63 -6.21 6.54 -29.81
N GLY A 64 -7.27 7.29 -29.55
CA GLY A 64 -8.50 7.27 -30.32
C GLY A 64 -8.51 8.27 -31.50
N THR A 65 -7.36 8.74 -31.96
CA THR A 65 -7.19 9.88 -32.86
C THR A 65 -7.90 9.73 -34.22
N LEU A 66 -8.03 8.50 -34.70
CA LEU A 66 -8.74 8.22 -35.97
C LEU A 66 -10.23 7.94 -35.79
N THR A 67 -10.69 7.73 -34.57
CA THR A 67 -12.07 7.31 -34.27
C THR A 67 -12.87 8.33 -33.48
N ARG A 68 -12.20 9.29 -32.85
CA ARG A 68 -12.82 10.32 -31.99
C ARG A 68 -12.11 11.64 -32.14
N PHE A 69 -12.86 12.74 -31.96
CA PHE A 69 -12.25 14.07 -31.84
C PHE A 69 -11.35 14.12 -30.59
N VAL A 70 -10.22 14.78 -30.76
CA VAL A 70 -9.26 14.98 -29.65
C VAL A 70 -9.81 16.02 -28.69
N ILE A 71 -9.82 15.70 -27.42
CA ILE A 71 -10.13 16.66 -26.35
C ILE A 71 -8.89 17.53 -26.12
N GLU A 72 -9.05 18.83 -26.34
CA GLU A 72 -8.01 19.81 -26.07
C GLU A 72 -8.09 20.24 -24.60
N GLY A 73 -7.27 19.62 -23.74
CA GLY A 73 -7.35 19.78 -22.28
C GLY A 73 -7.18 21.21 -21.75
N TYR A 74 -6.71 22.15 -22.57
CA TYR A 74 -6.67 23.57 -22.24
C TYR A 74 -7.98 24.32 -22.59
N ARG A 75 -8.84 23.73 -23.39
CA ARG A 75 -10.14 24.30 -23.79
C ARG A 75 -11.32 23.58 -23.18
N GLU A 76 -11.17 22.28 -22.95
CA GLU A 76 -12.26 21.43 -22.49
C GLU A 76 -11.92 20.83 -21.12
N LYS A 77 -12.89 20.91 -20.20
CA LYS A 77 -12.75 20.32 -18.88
C LYS A 77 -12.91 18.78 -18.99
N CYS A 78 -11.88 18.05 -18.60
CA CYS A 78 -11.96 16.60 -18.50
C CYS A 78 -12.72 16.21 -17.23
N GLU A 79 -13.70 15.30 -17.36
CA GLU A 79 -14.43 14.75 -16.21
C GLU A 79 -13.55 13.74 -15.49
N THR A 80 -13.29 14.00 -14.20
CA THR A 80 -12.47 13.16 -13.34
C THR A 80 -13.27 12.51 -12.19
N LYS A 81 -14.55 12.84 -12.10
CA LYS A 81 -15.42 12.31 -11.06
C LYS A 81 -15.48 10.79 -11.09
N THR A 82 -15.29 10.17 -9.95
CA THR A 82 -15.27 8.72 -9.80
C THR A 82 -16.27 8.29 -8.75
N VAL A 83 -17.08 7.28 -9.06
CA VAL A 83 -18.07 6.72 -8.14
C VAL A 83 -17.61 5.34 -7.68
N ILE A 84 -17.36 5.19 -6.39
CA ILE A 84 -17.03 3.91 -5.76
C ILE A 84 -18.33 3.30 -5.25
N GLY A 85 -18.56 2.02 -5.58
CA GLY A 85 -19.75 1.30 -5.21
C GLY A 85 -21.04 1.87 -5.82
N PRO A 86 -21.14 1.98 -7.17
CA PRO A 86 -22.34 2.60 -7.82
C PRO A 86 -23.64 1.85 -7.52
N ARG A 87 -23.55 0.61 -7.06
CA ARG A 87 -24.71 -0.21 -6.64
C ARG A 87 -24.89 -0.26 -5.12
N ALA A 88 -24.04 0.41 -4.36
CA ALA A 88 -24.18 0.47 -2.91
C ALA A 88 -25.38 1.35 -2.52
N LYS A 89 -25.92 1.13 -1.32
CA LYS A 89 -27.00 1.97 -0.78
C LYS A 89 -26.59 3.44 -0.66
N ARG A 90 -25.32 3.69 -0.43
CA ARG A 90 -24.69 5.03 -0.37
C ARG A 90 -23.40 5.03 -1.19
N PRO A 91 -23.47 5.26 -2.50
CA PRO A 91 -22.27 5.36 -3.33
C PRO A 91 -21.37 6.49 -2.84
N LEU A 92 -20.06 6.28 -2.93
CA LEU A 92 -19.07 7.30 -2.56
C LEU A 92 -18.54 7.97 -3.83
N GLU A 93 -18.76 9.26 -3.94
CA GLU A 93 -18.30 10.05 -5.08
C GLU A 93 -16.99 10.77 -4.74
N LEU A 94 -15.97 10.60 -5.57
CA LEU A 94 -14.72 11.31 -5.52
C LEU A 94 -14.62 12.29 -6.68
N ASP A 95 -14.08 13.49 -6.45
CA ASP A 95 -13.90 14.49 -7.51
C ASP A 95 -12.70 14.14 -8.42
N ILE A 96 -11.77 13.31 -7.91
CA ILE A 96 -10.61 12.80 -8.64
C ILE A 96 -10.46 11.29 -8.43
N PRO A 97 -9.94 10.53 -9.42
CA PRO A 97 -9.81 9.07 -9.33
C PRO A 97 -8.59 8.60 -8.50
N VAL A 98 -8.26 9.35 -7.45
CA VAL A 98 -7.13 9.08 -6.55
C VAL A 98 -7.59 9.34 -5.13
N TYR A 99 -7.23 8.49 -4.19
CA TYR A 99 -7.42 8.73 -2.76
C TYR A 99 -6.13 8.43 -1.98
N ILE A 100 -6.06 8.93 -0.75
CA ILE A 100 -4.91 8.70 0.13
C ILE A 100 -5.06 7.33 0.77
N THR A 101 -4.12 6.44 0.47
CA THR A 101 -4.10 5.07 0.98
C THR A 101 -3.99 5.00 2.50
N GLY A 102 -4.37 3.86 3.07
CA GLY A 102 -4.25 3.60 4.50
C GLY A 102 -2.79 3.65 4.98
N MET A 103 -2.53 4.52 5.94
CA MET A 103 -1.27 4.63 6.66
C MET A 103 -1.58 4.68 8.14
N SER A 104 -1.14 3.65 8.89
CA SER A 104 -1.52 3.47 10.29
C SER A 104 -1.01 4.60 11.20
N PHE A 105 -1.80 4.88 12.23
CA PHE A 105 -1.33 5.66 13.37
C PHE A 105 -0.26 4.84 14.11
N GLY A 106 0.89 5.43 14.27
CA GLY A 106 2.11 4.74 14.75
C GLY A 106 3.19 4.73 13.67
N ALA A 107 2.82 4.53 12.39
CA ALA A 107 3.71 4.81 11.26
C ALA A 107 3.73 6.31 10.93
N LEU A 108 2.58 6.97 11.01
CA LEU A 108 2.45 8.41 10.89
C LEU A 108 2.09 9.05 12.23
N SER A 109 2.52 10.30 12.42
CA SER A 109 2.13 11.10 13.56
C SER A 109 0.66 11.54 13.47
N TYR A 110 0.13 11.98 14.60
CA TYR A 110 -1.21 12.57 14.67
C TYR A 110 -1.40 13.77 13.73
N GLU A 111 -0.41 14.66 13.70
CA GLU A 111 -0.42 15.85 12.86
C GLU A 111 -0.40 15.50 11.38
N ALA A 112 0.43 14.52 10.99
CA ALA A 112 0.52 14.06 9.61
C ALA A 112 -0.82 13.48 9.14
N LYS A 113 -1.45 12.61 9.93
CA LYS A 113 -2.75 12.04 9.57
C LYS A 113 -3.85 13.11 9.49
N THR A 114 -3.86 14.04 10.41
CA THR A 114 -4.80 15.16 10.40
C THR A 114 -4.60 16.08 9.20
N ALA A 115 -3.34 16.35 8.81
CA ALA A 115 -3.03 17.15 7.63
C ALA A 115 -3.47 16.45 6.34
N LEU A 116 -3.25 15.14 6.24
CA LEU A 116 -3.70 14.33 5.09
C LEU A 116 -5.23 14.33 4.97
N ALA A 117 -5.94 14.23 6.08
CA ALA A 117 -7.40 14.29 6.10
C ALA A 117 -7.94 15.64 5.56
N ARG A 118 -7.33 16.74 5.99
CA ARG A 118 -7.66 18.10 5.49
C ARG A 118 -7.32 18.23 4.00
N GLY A 119 -6.14 17.76 3.59
CA GLY A 119 -5.71 17.79 2.19
C GLY A 119 -6.62 16.98 1.28
N ALA A 120 -7.02 15.76 1.69
CA ALA A 120 -7.98 14.96 0.96
C ALA A 120 -9.34 15.65 0.80
N THR A 121 -9.82 16.27 1.87
CA THR A 121 -11.08 17.03 1.83
C THR A 121 -11.00 18.22 0.88
N MET A 122 -9.89 18.97 0.90
CA MET A 122 -9.67 20.09 -0.03
C MET A 122 -9.60 19.65 -1.48
N ALA A 123 -9.07 18.46 -1.74
CA ALA A 123 -8.98 17.87 -3.07
C ALA A 123 -10.26 17.14 -3.52
N GLY A 124 -11.31 17.13 -2.69
CA GLY A 124 -12.56 16.41 -2.98
C GLY A 124 -12.44 14.90 -3.04
N THR A 125 -11.40 14.35 -2.39
CA THR A 125 -11.12 12.92 -2.36
C THR A 125 -11.20 12.34 -0.94
N ALA A 126 -10.87 11.06 -0.81
CA ALA A 126 -10.94 10.32 0.44
C ALA A 126 -9.55 10.06 1.05
N THR A 127 -9.55 9.78 2.35
CA THR A 127 -8.41 9.20 3.06
C THR A 127 -8.84 7.91 3.77
N CYS A 128 -7.88 7.15 4.27
CA CYS A 128 -8.10 5.85 4.91
C CYS A 128 -7.42 5.81 6.28
N SER A 129 -8.07 5.12 7.24
CA SER A 129 -7.56 4.98 8.59
C SER A 129 -6.18 4.30 8.68
N GLY A 130 -5.92 3.36 7.77
CA GLY A 130 -4.86 2.39 7.98
C GLY A 130 -5.24 1.39 9.09
N GLU A 131 -4.33 0.46 9.39
CA GLU A 131 -4.57 -0.66 10.31
C GLU A 131 -4.61 -0.25 11.79
N GLY A 132 -4.12 0.94 12.13
CA GLY A 132 -4.05 1.45 13.51
C GLY A 132 -5.39 1.92 14.10
N GLY A 133 -6.47 1.85 13.34
CA GLY A 133 -7.78 2.31 13.77
C GLY A 133 -8.01 3.81 13.51
N MET A 134 -9.11 4.31 14.02
CA MET A 134 -9.55 5.69 13.82
C MET A 134 -8.85 6.67 14.75
N ILE A 135 -8.39 7.77 14.20
CA ILE A 135 -8.08 8.98 14.94
C ILE A 135 -9.28 9.92 14.84
N PRO A 136 -9.85 10.41 15.97
CA PRO A 136 -11.04 11.23 15.94
C PRO A 136 -10.92 12.46 15.05
N ASP A 137 -9.80 13.18 15.11
CA ASP A 137 -9.59 14.37 14.29
C ASP A 137 -9.35 14.06 12.82
N GLU A 138 -8.70 12.93 12.48
CA GLU A 138 -8.63 12.45 11.09
C GLU A 138 -10.05 12.26 10.54
N ARG A 139 -10.91 11.53 11.26
CA ARG A 139 -12.31 11.35 10.84
C ARG A 139 -13.08 12.66 10.76
N ARG A 140 -12.90 13.55 11.73
CA ARG A 140 -13.58 14.83 11.77
C ARG A 140 -13.27 15.72 10.58
N TYR A 141 -12.01 15.74 10.13
CA TYR A 141 -11.57 16.56 9.00
C TYR A 141 -11.69 15.89 7.65
N SER A 142 -12.01 14.60 7.61
CA SER A 142 -12.24 13.88 6.35
C SER A 142 -13.69 14.01 5.92
N SER A 143 -13.92 14.61 4.75
CA SER A 143 -15.25 14.61 4.11
C SER A 143 -15.67 13.23 3.63
N LYS A 144 -14.68 12.40 3.26
CA LYS A 144 -14.84 11.03 2.78
C LYS A 144 -13.73 10.19 3.40
N TRP A 145 -14.10 9.12 4.11
CA TRP A 145 -13.15 8.37 4.91
C TRP A 145 -13.41 6.86 4.84
N PHE A 146 -12.34 6.11 4.53
CA PHE A 146 -12.36 4.65 4.56
C PHE A 146 -11.83 4.13 5.90
N TYR A 147 -12.51 3.13 6.42
CA TYR A 147 -12.00 2.35 7.53
C TYR A 147 -11.32 1.09 7.01
N GLN A 148 -10.06 0.89 7.36
CA GLN A 148 -9.29 -0.27 6.92
C GLN A 148 -9.50 -1.45 7.86
N CYS A 149 -9.91 -2.58 7.28
CA CYS A 149 -10.01 -3.86 7.96
C CYS A 149 -8.94 -4.80 7.44
N ILE A 150 -8.07 -5.25 8.31
CA ILE A 150 -7.06 -6.26 7.99
C ILE A 150 -7.38 -7.56 8.71
N GLN A 151 -6.84 -8.69 8.23
CA GLN A 151 -7.10 -9.99 8.81
C GLN A 151 -6.63 -10.14 10.26
N SER A 152 -5.57 -9.43 10.65
CA SER A 152 -5.08 -9.40 12.04
C SER A 152 -6.05 -8.74 13.01
N ARG A 153 -7.04 -7.99 12.50
CA ARG A 153 -7.97 -7.17 13.28
C ARG A 153 -7.28 -6.17 14.22
N TYR A 154 -6.03 -5.86 13.94
CA TYR A 154 -5.28 -4.85 14.66
C TYR A 154 -6.00 -3.50 14.58
N GLY A 155 -6.21 -2.85 15.71
CA GLY A 155 -6.96 -1.59 15.78
C GLY A 155 -8.44 -1.67 15.40
N PHE A 156 -8.99 -2.87 15.14
CA PHE A 156 -10.38 -3.03 14.73
C PHE A 156 -11.36 -2.66 15.84
N ASN A 157 -12.28 -1.76 15.50
CA ASN A 157 -13.35 -1.34 16.39
C ASN A 157 -14.67 -1.18 15.59
N PRO A 158 -15.70 -1.98 15.89
CA PRO A 158 -16.98 -1.90 15.19
C PRO A 158 -17.63 -0.51 15.24
N ASN A 159 -17.45 0.23 16.35
CA ASN A 159 -18.00 1.57 16.48
C ASN A 159 -17.33 2.58 15.54
N HIS A 160 -16.06 2.37 15.22
CA HIS A 160 -15.35 3.18 14.23
C HIS A 160 -15.79 2.85 12.80
N LEU A 161 -16.03 1.56 12.54
CA LEU A 161 -16.50 1.09 11.23
C LEU A 161 -17.84 1.74 10.86
N VAL A 162 -18.75 1.85 11.81
CA VAL A 162 -20.08 2.49 11.58
C VAL A 162 -19.95 3.97 11.19
N LEU A 163 -18.87 4.63 11.59
CA LEU A 163 -18.61 6.03 11.26
C LEU A 163 -17.95 6.21 9.89
N ALA A 164 -17.56 5.13 9.22
CA ALA A 164 -16.89 5.19 7.93
C ALA A 164 -17.88 5.41 6.77
N ASP A 165 -17.39 6.04 5.72
CA ASP A 165 -18.11 6.19 4.46
C ASP A 165 -17.93 4.97 3.55
N GLY A 166 -16.87 4.21 3.76
CA GLY A 166 -16.59 2.94 3.10
C GLY A 166 -15.60 2.10 3.90
N CYS A 167 -15.51 0.82 3.55
CA CYS A 167 -14.60 -0.12 4.18
C CYS A 167 -13.59 -0.63 3.17
N GLU A 168 -12.30 -0.57 3.53
CA GLU A 168 -11.21 -1.13 2.76
C GLU A 168 -10.78 -2.45 3.40
N PHE A 169 -10.96 -3.55 2.68
CA PHE A 169 -10.45 -4.85 3.11
C PHE A 169 -9.04 -5.05 2.57
N PHE A 170 -8.11 -5.22 3.48
CA PHE A 170 -6.69 -5.31 3.17
C PHE A 170 -6.17 -6.71 3.51
N ILE A 171 -5.68 -7.42 2.49
CA ILE A 171 -5.27 -8.83 2.62
C ILE A 171 -3.94 -8.97 3.37
N GLY A 172 -3.25 -7.88 3.64
CA GLY A 172 -2.04 -7.84 4.44
C GLY A 172 -0.78 -7.52 3.65
N GLN A 173 0.30 -7.27 4.37
CA GLN A 173 1.60 -6.84 3.86
C GLN A 173 2.71 -7.84 4.17
N GLY A 174 2.43 -9.12 4.17
CA GLY A 174 3.43 -10.17 4.35
C GLY A 174 4.08 -10.23 5.73
N CYS A 175 4.72 -9.18 6.20
CA CYS A 175 5.37 -9.16 7.51
C CYS A 175 4.39 -9.12 8.68
N CYS A 176 3.18 -8.63 8.49
CA CYS A 176 2.13 -8.64 9.51
C CYS A 176 1.48 -10.02 9.69
N LEU A 177 1.66 -10.92 8.74
CA LEU A 177 1.11 -12.28 8.79
C LEU A 177 1.77 -13.17 9.85
N LEU A 178 2.94 -12.81 10.34
CA LEU A 178 3.66 -13.59 11.37
C LEU A 178 3.01 -13.57 12.74
N TYR A 179 2.11 -12.62 12.99
CA TYR A 179 1.44 -12.46 14.29
C TYR A 179 -0.02 -12.88 14.26
N THR A 180 -0.53 -13.29 13.11
CA THR A 180 -1.91 -13.71 12.97
C THR A 180 -1.98 -15.19 12.72
N SER A 181 -2.73 -15.85 13.59
CA SER A 181 -3.22 -17.19 13.36
C SER A 181 -3.63 -17.41 11.91
N ASP A 182 -3.24 -18.54 11.42
CA ASP A 182 -3.69 -19.26 10.26
C ASP A 182 -4.48 -18.45 9.21
N ALA A 183 -3.75 -17.83 8.28
CA ALA A 183 -4.33 -17.02 7.21
C ALA A 183 -5.22 -17.82 6.23
N ALA A 184 -5.31 -19.15 6.40
CA ALA A 184 -6.15 -20.01 5.57
C ALA A 184 -7.65 -19.94 5.97
N ASP A 185 -7.95 -19.58 7.21
CA ASP A 185 -9.31 -19.59 7.72
C ASP A 185 -10.03 -18.23 7.61
N ASP A 186 -9.34 -17.16 7.22
CA ASP A 186 -9.87 -15.79 7.23
C ASP A 186 -10.30 -15.26 5.85
N VAL A 187 -10.72 -16.12 4.94
CA VAL A 187 -11.31 -15.66 3.67
C VAL A 187 -12.78 -15.33 3.89
N PHE A 188 -13.07 -14.13 4.35
CA PHE A 188 -14.45 -13.62 4.38
C PHE A 188 -14.72 -12.71 3.18
N TRP A 189 -15.65 -13.15 2.34
CA TRP A 189 -16.28 -12.31 1.33
C TRP A 189 -17.48 -11.62 1.97
N VAL A 190 -17.41 -10.32 2.18
CA VAL A 190 -18.60 -9.53 2.48
C VAL A 190 -18.86 -8.60 1.31
N VAL A 191 -19.87 -8.95 0.53
CA VAL A 191 -20.48 -8.03 -0.43
C VAL A 191 -21.51 -7.23 0.35
N LEU A 192 -21.25 -5.94 0.55
CA LEU A 192 -22.23 -4.99 1.09
C LEU A 192 -23.09 -4.42 -0.03
#